data_47dc9367acc691fe2d320c712d99aaca
#
_entry.id   47dc9367acc691fe2d320c712d99aaca
#
_cell.length_a   1.000
_cell.length_b   1.000
_cell.length_c   1.000
_cell.angle_alpha   90.00
_cell.angle_beta   90.00
_cell.angle_gamma   90.00
#
_symmetry.space_group_name_H-M   'P 1'
#
loop_
_entity.id
_entity.type
_entity.pdbx_description
1 polymer ?
#
loop_
_entity_poly.entity_id
_entity_poly.type
_entity_poly.pdbx_seq_one_letter_code
_entity_poly.pdbx_strand_id
1 'polypeptide(L)'
;MNKLTQQQKLDQSLSLTPAQIQAIKMLELTGLELEARIERELEENPALEENDEAPQQEGSDDEATSSDSDDQDWELGEYATEDDIPDYKLRELQERQSVREEIPFAAGAPSLDEYLMEQLALVTPLEGTRREIARYIIGNIDDDGYLTRSVEEIEDDLLFKAGLSVTPEEITELIRLVKTLDPAGIGARDLRESLLLQIERLPADPLHHEAQRMIEHHYEDFVNKRFDRLCAALGVSEERLSELYTFISHLSPKPANGYGDDSEGRFMHITPDFIVTERDGELLISLVGERDLPPLRLSPTYLALLEQHKDQRDGSRQSREAMTFLRHKVEQARWFIDAIHQREETLRKTMAAIVEHQRAFFLTGEVSALRPMILKDIAEATGLDISTISRVSNSKSVQTDYGVYMLKFFFGEGILNGEGESVSTREVREALAELIAGEDKRQPLSDEQLTQLLAARGYPIARRTVAKYREQLRLPVARLRREL
;
A
#
# COMPACT_ATOMS: atom_id res chain seq x y z
N MET A 1 -25.96 -57.21 -26.81
CA MET A 1 -24.56 -56.87 -27.10
C MET A 1 -24.35 -55.40 -26.72
N ASN A 2 -23.92 -55.14 -25.48
CA ASN A 2 -23.64 -53.83 -25.00
C ASN A 2 -22.17 -53.49 -25.26
N LYS A 3 -21.93 -52.55 -26.16
CA LYS A 3 -20.61 -51.96 -26.34
C LYS A 3 -20.42 -50.87 -25.29
N LEU A 4 -19.70 -51.19 -24.25
CA LEU A 4 -19.10 -50.22 -23.33
C LEU A 4 -17.97 -49.50 -24.05
N THR A 5 -18.23 -48.31 -24.52
CA THR A 5 -17.20 -47.36 -24.95
C THR A 5 -16.60 -46.71 -23.71
N GLN A 6 -15.45 -47.21 -23.28
CA GLN A 6 -14.59 -46.57 -22.30
C GLN A 6 -14.00 -45.30 -22.96
N GLN A 7 -14.59 -44.15 -22.68
CA GLN A 7 -13.90 -42.86 -22.87
C GLN A 7 -12.86 -42.74 -21.77
N GLN A 8 -11.62 -43.04 -22.09
CA GLN A 8 -10.46 -42.59 -21.33
C GLN A 8 -10.39 -41.08 -21.48
N LYS A 9 -10.89 -40.35 -20.51
CA LYS A 9 -10.48 -38.95 -20.27
C LYS A 9 -9.02 -39.01 -19.88
N LEU A 10 -8.15 -38.62 -20.82
CA LEU A 10 -6.78 -38.24 -20.49
C LEU A 10 -6.87 -36.92 -19.72
N ASP A 11 -6.95 -37.00 -18.43
CA ASP A 11 -6.62 -35.90 -17.55
C ASP A 11 -5.08 -35.71 -17.64
N GLN A 12 -4.62 -34.98 -18.64
CA GLN A 12 -3.30 -34.40 -18.62
C GLN A 12 -3.30 -33.40 -17.47
N SER A 13 -2.94 -33.85 -16.27
CA SER A 13 -2.43 -32.97 -15.24
C SER A 13 -1.16 -32.36 -15.82
N LEU A 14 -1.23 -31.12 -16.31
CA LEU A 14 -0.09 -30.28 -16.65
C LEU A 14 0.68 -30.04 -15.34
N SER A 15 1.54 -31.01 -14.98
CA SER A 15 2.53 -30.76 -13.95
C SER A 15 3.51 -29.75 -14.54
N LEU A 16 3.42 -28.50 -14.07
CA LEU A 16 4.36 -27.44 -14.42
C LEU A 16 5.78 -27.94 -14.14
N THR A 17 6.67 -27.80 -15.12
CA THR A 17 8.09 -28.12 -14.92
C THR A 17 8.68 -27.17 -13.87
N PRO A 18 9.69 -27.62 -13.09
CA PRO A 18 10.36 -26.75 -12.10
C PRO A 18 10.83 -25.41 -12.69
N ALA A 19 11.28 -25.42 -13.94
CA ALA A 19 11.67 -24.22 -14.69
C ALA A 19 10.48 -23.26 -14.90
N GLN A 20 9.31 -23.77 -15.28
CA GLN A 20 8.12 -22.92 -15.44
C GLN A 20 7.66 -22.32 -14.11
N ILE A 21 7.73 -23.07 -13.01
CA ILE A 21 7.40 -22.54 -11.66
C ILE A 21 8.35 -21.40 -11.28
N GLN A 22 9.64 -21.52 -11.57
CA GLN A 22 10.63 -20.48 -11.30
C GLN A 22 10.39 -19.25 -12.20
N ALA A 23 10.12 -19.42 -13.49
CA ALA A 23 9.78 -18.33 -14.40
C ALA A 23 8.53 -17.55 -13.94
N ILE A 24 7.50 -18.27 -13.46
CA ILE A 24 6.30 -17.66 -12.90
C ILE A 24 6.63 -16.85 -11.63
N LYS A 25 7.47 -17.38 -10.74
CA LYS A 25 7.91 -16.63 -9.54
C LYS A 25 8.66 -15.36 -9.90
N MET A 26 9.48 -15.38 -10.95
CA MET A 26 10.20 -14.18 -11.41
C MET A 26 9.26 -13.06 -11.86
N LEU A 27 8.06 -13.37 -12.38
CA LEU A 27 7.07 -12.35 -12.76
C LEU A 27 6.52 -11.57 -11.56
N GLU A 28 6.44 -12.21 -10.39
CA GLU A 28 5.91 -11.61 -9.17
C GLU A 28 6.93 -10.69 -8.47
N LEU A 29 8.24 -10.93 -8.63
CA LEU A 29 9.30 -10.18 -7.97
C LEU A 29 9.24 -8.68 -8.32
N THR A 30 9.51 -7.85 -7.33
CA THR A 30 9.76 -6.40 -7.50
C THR A 30 11.11 -6.16 -8.15
N GLY A 31 11.41 -4.91 -8.57
CA GLY A 31 12.73 -4.55 -9.13
C GLY A 31 13.88 -4.89 -8.19
N LEU A 32 13.79 -4.45 -6.93
CA LEU A 32 14.81 -4.70 -5.89
C LEU A 32 15.00 -6.19 -5.57
N GLU A 33 13.91 -6.95 -5.52
CA GLU A 33 14.00 -8.40 -5.31
C GLU A 33 14.64 -9.13 -6.49
N LEU A 34 14.43 -8.61 -7.71
CA LEU A 34 15.06 -9.15 -8.93
C LEU A 34 16.55 -8.88 -8.93
N GLU A 35 16.99 -7.67 -8.58
CA GLU A 35 18.41 -7.31 -8.41
C GLU A 35 19.09 -8.22 -7.40
N ALA A 36 18.53 -8.35 -6.21
CA ALA A 36 19.06 -9.26 -5.18
C ALA A 36 19.07 -10.74 -5.64
N ARG A 37 18.16 -11.13 -6.54
CA ARG A 37 18.16 -12.47 -7.12
C ARG A 37 19.24 -12.64 -8.18
N ILE A 38 19.49 -11.62 -8.99
CA ILE A 38 20.58 -11.59 -9.98
C ILE A 38 21.94 -11.67 -9.28
N GLU A 39 22.20 -10.85 -8.27
CA GLU A 39 23.43 -10.89 -7.48
C GLU A 39 23.68 -12.27 -6.89
N ARG A 40 22.66 -12.87 -6.29
CA ARG A 40 22.77 -14.23 -5.74
C ARG A 40 23.08 -15.28 -6.81
N GLU A 41 22.47 -15.18 -7.99
CA GLU A 41 22.75 -16.13 -9.08
C GLU A 41 24.14 -15.93 -9.65
N LEU A 42 24.67 -14.69 -9.70
CA LEU A 42 26.05 -14.38 -10.07
C LEU A 42 27.06 -15.00 -9.09
N GLU A 43 26.75 -14.98 -7.78
CA GLU A 43 27.59 -15.64 -6.76
C GLU A 43 27.56 -17.18 -6.86
N GLU A 44 26.35 -17.75 -7.10
CA GLU A 44 26.13 -19.20 -7.12
C GLU A 44 26.59 -19.87 -8.44
N ASN A 45 26.52 -19.11 -9.56
CA ASN A 45 26.75 -19.66 -10.90
C ASN A 45 27.91 -18.98 -11.64
N PRO A 46 29.12 -19.54 -11.60
CA PRO A 46 30.29 -18.95 -12.24
C PRO A 46 30.26 -18.98 -13.78
N ALA A 47 29.22 -19.57 -14.41
CA ALA A 47 28.99 -19.51 -15.85
C ALA A 47 28.23 -18.27 -16.28
N LEU A 48 27.74 -17.42 -15.32
CA LEU A 48 27.08 -16.16 -15.53
C LEU A 48 28.02 -15.01 -15.23
N GLU A 49 28.15 -14.04 -16.11
CA GLU A 49 28.99 -12.85 -15.95
C GLU A 49 28.19 -11.59 -16.31
N GLU A 50 28.55 -10.47 -15.70
CA GLU A 50 28.08 -9.16 -16.13
C GLU A 50 28.78 -8.75 -17.43
N ASN A 51 28.04 -8.09 -18.31
CA ASN A 51 28.62 -7.59 -19.55
C ASN A 51 29.04 -6.13 -19.37
N ASP A 52 30.29 -5.89 -19.06
CA ASP A 52 30.90 -4.56 -18.91
C ASP A 52 31.01 -3.78 -20.25
N GLU A 53 30.66 -4.37 -21.37
CA GLU A 53 30.62 -3.67 -22.65
C GLU A 53 29.34 -2.82 -22.72
N ALA A 54 29.47 -1.54 -22.43
CA ALA A 54 28.46 -0.54 -22.76
C ALA A 54 28.08 -0.66 -24.25
N PRO A 55 26.79 -0.61 -24.65
CA PRO A 55 26.41 -0.68 -26.04
C PRO A 55 27.06 0.48 -26.80
N GLN A 56 28.04 0.18 -27.63
CA GLN A 56 28.56 1.13 -28.60
C GLN A 56 27.40 1.46 -29.54
N GLN A 57 26.79 2.60 -29.37
CA GLN A 57 25.93 3.21 -30.38
C GLN A 57 26.80 3.49 -31.59
N GLU A 58 26.57 2.74 -32.68
CA GLU A 58 27.09 3.06 -34.00
C GLU A 58 26.63 4.45 -34.39
N GLY A 59 27.57 5.25 -34.79
CA GLY A 59 27.51 6.66 -34.94
C GLY A 59 26.41 7.19 -35.86
N SER A 60 25.92 8.32 -35.47
CA SER A 60 25.62 9.42 -36.36
C SER A 60 26.35 10.65 -35.85
N ASP A 61 27.31 11.09 -36.67
CA ASP A 61 27.92 12.43 -36.60
C ASP A 61 26.79 13.46 -36.55
N ASP A 62 26.68 14.18 -35.44
CA ASP A 62 26.21 15.55 -35.44
C ASP A 62 26.84 16.27 -34.24
N GLU A 63 27.63 17.27 -34.63
CA GLU A 63 28.22 18.27 -33.76
C GLU A 63 27.10 18.93 -32.92
N ALA A 64 27.26 19.01 -31.63
CA ALA A 64 27.18 20.29 -30.94
C ALA A 64 27.05 20.19 -29.42
N THR A 65 27.87 21.00 -28.82
CA THR A 65 27.71 21.67 -27.53
C THR A 65 27.73 20.81 -26.26
N SER A 66 28.95 20.78 -25.74
CA SER A 66 29.32 20.63 -24.34
C SER A 66 28.37 21.36 -23.39
N SER A 67 27.75 20.64 -22.49
CA SER A 67 27.29 21.16 -21.20
C SER A 67 28.01 20.41 -20.06
N ASP A 68 28.97 21.07 -19.57
CA ASP A 68 29.48 21.36 -18.25
C ASP A 68 28.90 20.52 -17.11
N SER A 69 29.33 19.25 -16.97
CA SER A 69 29.18 18.47 -15.74
C SER A 69 30.22 17.36 -15.53
N ASP A 70 31.19 17.19 -16.44
CA ASP A 70 32.21 16.14 -16.35
C ASP A 70 33.61 16.61 -15.91
N ASP A 71 33.74 17.89 -15.48
CA ASP A 71 35.04 18.49 -15.13
C ASP A 71 35.54 18.20 -13.71
N GLN A 72 34.87 17.33 -12.91
CA GLN A 72 35.25 17.17 -11.51
C GLN A 72 36.17 15.98 -11.20
N ASP A 73 36.18 14.97 -12.04
CA ASP A 73 37.02 13.76 -11.80
C ASP A 73 38.43 13.87 -12.46
N TRP A 74 38.62 14.76 -13.41
CA TRP A 74 39.93 14.91 -14.09
C TRP A 74 40.95 15.75 -13.31
N GLU A 75 40.49 16.62 -12.41
CA GLU A 75 41.41 17.52 -11.66
C GLU A 75 42.26 16.83 -10.59
N LEU A 76 41.84 15.64 -10.11
CA LEU A 76 42.59 14.83 -9.13
C LEU A 76 43.61 13.88 -9.77
N GLY A 77 43.44 13.54 -11.05
CA GLY A 77 44.31 12.59 -11.76
C GLY A 77 45.69 13.13 -12.10
N GLU A 78 45.96 14.45 -11.95
CA GLU A 78 47.27 15.04 -12.18
C GLU A 78 48.21 14.92 -10.97
N TYR A 79 47.69 14.53 -9.78
CA TYR A 79 48.49 14.43 -8.56
C TYR A 79 48.74 12.96 -8.22
N ALA A 80 49.98 12.53 -8.28
CA ALA A 80 50.35 11.11 -8.08
C ALA A 80 50.35 10.67 -6.61
N THR A 81 50.39 11.60 -5.65
CA THR A 81 50.39 11.35 -4.19
C THR A 81 49.74 12.52 -3.44
N GLU A 82 49.23 12.24 -2.22
CA GLU A 82 48.60 13.24 -1.34
C GLU A 82 49.51 14.44 -1.04
N ASP A 83 50.82 14.26 -1.08
CA ASP A 83 51.82 15.33 -0.82
C ASP A 83 52.00 16.32 -1.99
N ASP A 84 51.49 15.98 -3.17
CA ASP A 84 51.58 16.83 -4.36
C ASP A 84 50.38 17.78 -4.55
N ILE A 85 49.36 17.64 -3.69
CA ILE A 85 48.15 18.48 -3.75
C ILE A 85 48.41 19.84 -3.09
N PRO A 86 48.25 20.95 -3.79
CA PRO A 86 48.44 22.29 -3.20
C PRO A 86 47.48 22.53 -2.01
N ASP A 87 47.99 23.14 -0.93
CA ASP A 87 47.28 23.43 0.31
C ASP A 87 45.93 24.14 0.13
N TYR A 88 45.76 24.95 -0.93
CA TYR A 88 44.50 25.62 -1.20
C TYR A 88 43.41 24.65 -1.73
N LYS A 89 43.77 23.64 -2.53
CA LYS A 89 42.84 22.60 -2.99
C LYS A 89 42.47 21.64 -1.86
N LEU A 90 43.39 21.30 -0.98
CA LEU A 90 43.10 20.54 0.24
C LEU A 90 42.11 21.28 1.14
N ARG A 91 42.22 22.57 1.31
CA ARG A 91 41.27 23.41 2.06
C ARG A 91 39.91 23.45 1.39
N GLU A 92 39.86 23.58 0.07
CA GLU A 92 38.62 23.61 -0.70
C GLU A 92 37.89 22.27 -0.64
N LEU A 93 38.61 21.15 -0.69
CA LEU A 93 38.04 19.79 -0.49
C LEU A 93 37.57 19.58 0.95
N GLN A 94 38.31 20.09 1.95
CA GLN A 94 37.89 20.03 3.35
C GLN A 94 36.68 20.93 3.62
N GLU A 95 36.60 22.13 3.01
CA GLU A 95 35.43 23.00 3.09
C GLU A 95 34.22 22.37 2.39
N ARG A 96 34.37 21.72 1.23
CA ARG A 96 33.29 20.95 0.57
C ARG A 96 32.84 19.73 1.38
N GLN A 97 33.74 19.05 2.10
CA GLN A 97 33.40 17.97 3.01
C GLN A 97 32.77 18.47 4.32
N SER A 98 33.11 19.69 4.77
CA SER A 98 32.54 20.29 5.98
C SER A 98 31.14 20.89 5.74
N VAL A 99 30.81 21.25 4.49
CA VAL A 99 29.44 21.58 4.07
C VAL A 99 28.66 20.26 3.75
N ARG A 100 28.79 19.23 4.58
CA ARG A 100 27.67 18.32 4.76
C ARG A 100 26.62 19.16 5.47
N GLU A 101 25.61 19.57 4.73
CA GLU A 101 24.37 20.03 5.32
C GLU A 101 24.01 18.96 6.35
N GLU A 102 24.17 19.30 7.63
CA GLU A 102 23.52 18.58 8.71
C GLU A 102 22.03 18.71 8.37
N ILE A 103 21.49 17.71 7.68
CA ILE A 103 20.05 17.59 7.55
C ILE A 103 19.57 17.62 8.99
N PRO A 104 18.87 18.70 9.41
CA PRO A 104 18.38 18.75 10.77
C PRO A 104 17.49 17.53 10.94
N PHE A 105 17.94 16.56 11.72
CA PHE A 105 17.08 15.48 12.16
C PHE A 105 15.97 16.21 12.92
N ALA A 106 14.81 16.32 12.29
CA ALA A 106 13.62 16.73 12.99
C ALA A 106 13.48 15.71 14.12
N ALA A 107 13.70 16.14 15.35
CA ALA A 107 13.42 15.31 16.52
C ALA A 107 11.98 14.85 16.33
N GLY A 108 11.78 13.54 16.18
CA GLY A 108 10.45 12.98 16.01
C GLY A 108 9.56 13.51 17.13
N ALA A 109 8.31 13.83 16.81
CA ALA A 109 7.36 14.18 17.86
C ALA A 109 7.38 13.06 18.90
N PRO A 110 7.34 13.38 20.22
CA PRO A 110 7.35 12.35 21.25
C PRO A 110 6.17 11.39 21.02
N SER A 111 6.41 10.11 21.22
CA SER A 111 5.34 9.11 21.13
C SER A 111 4.26 9.41 22.17
N LEU A 112 3.02 8.98 21.91
CA LEU A 112 1.92 9.14 22.87
C LEU A 112 2.30 8.62 24.26
N ASP A 113 2.95 7.46 24.30
CA ASP A 113 3.39 6.81 25.54
C ASP A 113 4.40 7.65 26.32
N GLU A 114 5.37 8.23 25.65
CA GLU A 114 6.38 9.11 26.26
C GLU A 114 5.72 10.38 26.81
N TYR A 115 4.82 10.99 26.03
CA TYR A 115 4.10 12.19 26.43
C TYR A 115 3.22 11.95 27.65
N LEU A 116 2.45 10.85 27.69
CA LEU A 116 1.61 10.49 28.84
C LEU A 116 2.45 10.15 30.08
N MET A 117 3.59 9.48 29.92
CA MET A 117 4.49 9.16 31.01
C MET A 117 5.16 10.42 31.60
N GLU A 118 5.49 11.39 30.78
CA GLU A 118 6.02 12.68 31.23
C GLU A 118 4.97 13.46 32.00
N GLN A 119 3.74 13.55 31.50
CA GLN A 119 2.64 14.18 32.22
C GLN A 119 2.36 13.49 33.55
N LEU A 120 2.36 12.16 33.58
CA LEU A 120 2.11 11.39 34.78
C LEU A 120 3.17 11.69 35.87
N ALA A 121 4.42 11.84 35.46
CA ALA A 121 5.52 12.20 36.37
C ALA A 121 5.36 13.61 36.96
N LEU A 122 4.72 14.53 36.23
CA LEU A 122 4.45 15.89 36.68
C LEU A 122 3.23 15.98 37.63
N VAL A 123 2.15 15.24 37.30
CA VAL A 123 0.89 15.28 38.06
C VAL A 123 1.00 14.51 39.38
N THR A 124 1.58 13.31 39.34
CA THR A 124 1.73 12.45 40.50
C THR A 124 3.05 11.69 40.39
N PRO A 125 4.07 12.03 41.19
CA PRO A 125 5.33 11.29 41.16
C PRO A 125 5.10 9.86 41.69
N LEU A 126 4.94 8.92 40.75
CA LEU A 126 4.81 7.49 41.05
C LEU A 126 6.20 6.87 41.19
N GLU A 127 6.43 6.15 42.26
CA GLU A 127 7.70 5.47 42.51
C GLU A 127 7.55 3.94 42.44
N GLY A 128 8.63 3.26 42.07
CA GLY A 128 8.72 1.80 42.08
C GLY A 128 7.67 1.10 41.23
N THR A 129 7.00 0.12 41.79
CA THR A 129 6.04 -0.77 41.14
C THR A 129 4.85 -0.03 40.54
N ARG A 130 4.35 1.03 41.16
CA ARG A 130 3.22 1.81 40.66
C ARG A 130 3.54 2.50 39.30
N ARG A 131 4.79 2.93 39.12
CA ARG A 131 5.25 3.51 37.85
C ARG A 131 5.30 2.46 36.75
N GLU A 132 5.74 1.24 37.05
CA GLU A 132 5.77 0.14 36.10
C GLU A 132 4.36 -0.27 35.66
N ILE A 133 3.42 -0.33 36.61
CA ILE A 133 2.01 -0.63 36.32
C ILE A 133 1.42 0.46 35.42
N ALA A 134 1.63 1.74 35.74
CA ALA A 134 1.14 2.85 34.95
C ALA A 134 1.73 2.84 33.54
N ARG A 135 3.02 2.55 33.38
CA ARG A 135 3.68 2.36 32.10
C ARG A 135 3.05 1.23 31.30
N TYR A 136 2.73 0.13 31.97
CA TYR A 136 2.06 -1.01 31.33
C TYR A 136 0.65 -0.64 30.84
N ILE A 137 -0.12 0.09 31.65
CA ILE A 137 -1.46 0.58 31.29
C ILE A 137 -1.38 1.51 30.07
N ILE A 138 -0.46 2.48 30.07
CA ILE A 138 -0.26 3.42 28.96
C ILE A 138 0.13 2.67 27.69
N GLY A 139 1.05 1.72 27.76
CA GLY A 139 1.45 0.90 26.59
C GLY A 139 0.37 -0.07 26.07
N ASN A 140 -0.79 -0.18 26.76
CA ASN A 140 -1.96 -0.92 26.27
C ASN A 140 -3.06 0.01 25.68
N ILE A 141 -2.80 1.30 25.58
CA ILE A 141 -3.70 2.24 24.91
C ILE A 141 -3.51 2.07 23.40
N ASP A 142 -4.61 1.94 22.69
CA ASP A 142 -4.61 1.82 21.23
C ASP A 142 -4.20 3.16 20.56
N ASP A 143 -3.83 3.11 19.28
CA ASP A 143 -3.48 4.28 18.47
C ASP A 143 -4.61 5.33 18.39
N ASP A 144 -5.85 4.92 18.62
CA ASP A 144 -7.01 5.80 18.70
C ASP A 144 -7.17 6.46 20.10
N GLY A 145 -6.41 6.02 21.11
CA GLY A 145 -6.43 6.53 22.48
C GLY A 145 -7.35 5.77 23.43
N TYR A 146 -7.84 4.59 23.06
CA TYR A 146 -8.73 3.78 23.88
C TYR A 146 -7.99 2.68 24.65
N LEU A 147 -8.46 2.39 25.86
CA LEU A 147 -8.04 1.24 26.64
C LEU A 147 -9.14 0.16 26.59
N THR A 148 -9.08 -0.69 25.58
CA THR A 148 -10.10 -1.72 25.33
C THR A 148 -10.01 -2.90 26.30
N ARG A 149 -8.83 -3.11 26.92
CA ARG A 149 -8.58 -4.22 27.84
C ARG A 149 -9.29 -4.07 29.17
N SER A 150 -9.77 -5.19 29.70
CA SER A 150 -10.37 -5.25 31.04
C SER A 150 -9.33 -5.19 32.16
N VAL A 151 -9.75 -4.81 33.35
CA VAL A 151 -8.88 -4.76 34.56
C VAL A 151 -8.33 -6.16 34.86
N GLU A 152 -9.13 -7.21 34.68
CA GLU A 152 -8.76 -8.61 34.92
C GLU A 152 -7.68 -9.07 33.92
N GLU A 153 -7.77 -8.72 32.65
CA GLU A 153 -6.74 -9.03 31.64
C GLU A 153 -5.42 -8.31 31.93
N ILE A 154 -5.49 -7.07 32.42
CA ILE A 154 -4.30 -6.31 32.81
C ILE A 154 -3.65 -6.90 34.05
N GLU A 155 -4.44 -7.37 35.05
CA GLU A 155 -3.95 -8.06 36.23
C GLU A 155 -3.22 -9.35 35.87
N ASP A 156 -3.82 -10.19 35.06
CA ASP A 156 -3.24 -11.45 34.57
C ASP A 156 -1.93 -11.19 33.82
N ASP A 157 -1.91 -10.22 32.93
CA ASP A 157 -0.73 -9.88 32.14
C ASP A 157 0.41 -9.33 33.05
N LEU A 158 0.12 -8.50 34.02
CA LEU A 158 1.10 -8.01 35.00
C LEU A 158 1.69 -9.14 35.83
N LEU A 159 0.85 -10.10 36.23
CA LEU A 159 1.30 -11.26 37.00
C LEU A 159 2.21 -12.17 36.15
N PHE A 160 1.80 -12.49 34.88
CA PHE A 160 2.52 -13.45 34.05
C PHE A 160 3.73 -12.85 33.33
N LYS A 161 3.66 -11.60 32.87
CA LYS A 161 4.73 -10.97 32.09
C LYS A 161 5.71 -10.18 32.94
N ALA A 162 5.21 -9.43 33.92
CA ALA A 162 6.03 -8.57 34.77
C ALA A 162 6.35 -9.20 36.13
N GLY A 163 5.69 -10.31 36.51
CA GLY A 163 5.87 -10.94 37.83
C GLY A 163 5.37 -10.08 39.00
N LEU A 164 4.50 -9.10 38.72
CA LEU A 164 3.96 -8.18 39.69
C LEU A 164 2.59 -8.64 40.15
N SER A 165 2.45 -8.88 41.45
CA SER A 165 1.15 -9.16 42.07
C SER A 165 0.52 -7.82 42.50
N VAL A 166 -0.55 -7.44 41.81
CA VAL A 166 -1.25 -6.15 41.97
C VAL A 166 -2.71 -6.41 42.27
N THR A 167 -3.34 -5.55 43.04
CA THR A 167 -4.78 -5.65 43.31
C THR A 167 -5.59 -4.95 42.18
N PRO A 168 -6.78 -5.47 41.82
CA PRO A 168 -7.66 -4.81 40.84
C PRO A 168 -8.03 -3.37 41.21
N GLU A 169 -8.04 -3.07 42.52
CA GLU A 169 -8.33 -1.74 43.01
C GLU A 169 -7.21 -0.74 42.66
N GLU A 170 -5.94 -1.15 42.76
CA GLU A 170 -4.79 -0.32 42.39
C GLU A 170 -4.74 -0.06 40.88
N ILE A 171 -5.06 -1.07 40.07
CA ILE A 171 -5.16 -0.92 38.63
C ILE A 171 -6.26 0.08 38.26
N THR A 172 -7.43 -0.05 38.89
CA THR A 172 -8.57 0.87 38.66
C THR A 172 -8.22 2.31 39.07
N GLU A 173 -7.50 2.52 40.19
CA GLU A 173 -7.03 3.83 40.61
C GLU A 173 -6.09 4.46 39.57
N LEU A 174 -5.13 3.68 39.04
CA LEU A 174 -4.19 4.15 38.06
C LEU A 174 -4.88 4.44 36.70
N ILE A 175 -5.84 3.61 36.27
CA ILE A 175 -6.65 3.90 35.07
C ILE A 175 -7.42 5.23 35.27
N ARG A 176 -8.00 5.50 36.42
CA ARG A 176 -8.65 6.79 36.67
C ARG A 176 -7.66 7.95 36.57
N LEU A 177 -6.44 7.77 37.08
CA LEU A 177 -5.39 8.77 36.96
C LEU A 177 -5.01 9.02 35.51
N VAL A 178 -4.81 7.97 34.72
CA VAL A 178 -4.53 8.08 33.27
C VAL A 178 -5.65 8.83 32.55
N LYS A 179 -6.92 8.59 32.88
CA LYS A 179 -8.07 9.29 32.29
C LYS A 179 -8.09 10.80 32.62
N THR A 180 -7.31 11.27 33.60
CA THR A 180 -7.18 12.71 33.91
C THR A 180 -6.06 13.39 33.08
N LEU A 181 -5.25 12.65 32.36
CA LEU A 181 -4.17 13.18 31.52
C LEU A 181 -4.70 13.85 30.25
N ASP A 182 -3.84 14.62 29.59
CA ASP A 182 -4.15 15.23 28.30
C ASP A 182 -3.56 14.38 27.17
N PRO A 183 -4.31 14.13 26.09
CA PRO A 183 -5.58 14.74 25.65
C PRO A 183 -6.84 14.21 26.35
N ALA A 184 -7.85 15.08 26.42
CA ALA A 184 -9.11 14.75 27.05
C ALA A 184 -9.77 13.53 26.41
N GLY A 185 -10.20 12.54 27.23
CA GLY A 185 -10.83 11.31 26.76
C GLY A 185 -9.88 10.16 26.52
N ILE A 186 -8.56 10.33 26.80
CA ILE A 186 -7.56 9.25 26.73
C ILE A 186 -7.84 8.16 27.77
N GLY A 187 -7.53 6.90 27.42
CA GLY A 187 -7.72 5.76 28.32
C GLY A 187 -9.17 5.38 28.57
N ALA A 188 -10.12 5.94 27.81
CA ALA A 188 -11.52 5.53 27.84
C ALA A 188 -11.69 4.11 27.25
N ARG A 189 -12.70 3.37 27.71
CA ARG A 189 -12.99 2.02 27.21
C ARG A 189 -13.64 2.04 25.84
N ASP A 190 -14.53 3.02 25.61
CA ASP A 190 -15.28 3.20 24.37
C ASP A 190 -15.49 4.68 24.05
N LEU A 191 -16.01 4.95 22.85
CA LEU A 191 -16.31 6.31 22.38
C LEU A 191 -17.26 7.06 23.33
N ARG A 192 -18.25 6.35 23.88
CA ARG A 192 -19.22 6.96 24.80
C ARG A 192 -18.54 7.53 26.05
N GLU A 193 -17.67 6.75 26.68
CA GLU A 193 -16.90 7.18 27.85
C GLU A 193 -15.93 8.32 27.48
N SER A 194 -15.26 8.22 26.33
CA SER A 194 -14.35 9.28 25.86
C SER A 194 -15.05 10.63 25.70
N LEU A 195 -16.23 10.63 25.06
CA LEU A 195 -17.03 11.86 24.91
C LEU A 195 -17.47 12.43 26.26
N LEU A 196 -17.87 11.58 27.22
CA LEU A 196 -18.24 12.03 28.55
C LEU A 196 -17.06 12.67 29.28
N LEU A 197 -15.87 12.06 29.25
CA LEU A 197 -14.64 12.62 29.84
C LEU A 197 -14.25 13.96 29.21
N GLN A 198 -14.47 14.13 27.91
CA GLN A 198 -14.23 15.41 27.23
C GLN A 198 -15.22 16.49 27.68
N ILE A 199 -16.51 16.15 27.78
CA ILE A 199 -17.54 17.10 28.25
C ILE A 199 -17.31 17.50 29.71
N GLU A 200 -16.93 16.57 30.59
CA GLU A 200 -16.65 16.83 31.99
C GLU A 200 -15.51 17.84 32.21
N ARG A 201 -14.55 17.92 31.25
CA ARG A 201 -13.43 18.89 31.32
C ARG A 201 -13.82 20.30 30.86
N LEU A 202 -14.93 20.44 30.17
CA LEU A 202 -15.38 21.73 29.69
C LEU A 202 -16.09 22.51 30.81
N PRO A 203 -16.09 23.85 30.73
CA PRO A 203 -16.75 24.68 31.74
C PRO A 203 -18.26 24.36 31.77
N ALA A 204 -18.85 24.44 32.95
CA ALA A 204 -20.28 24.17 33.14
C ALA A 204 -21.15 25.16 32.35
N ASP A 205 -21.78 24.66 31.31
CA ASP A 205 -22.76 25.39 30.46
C ASP A 205 -24.02 24.51 30.36
N PRO A 206 -25.23 25.12 30.28
CA PRO A 206 -26.45 24.37 30.05
C PRO A 206 -26.41 23.42 28.85
N LEU A 207 -25.74 23.82 27.75
CA LEU A 207 -25.52 22.98 26.59
C LEU A 207 -24.71 21.71 26.91
N HIS A 208 -23.67 21.86 27.72
CA HIS A 208 -22.80 20.73 28.12
C HIS A 208 -23.56 19.73 29.00
N HIS A 209 -24.43 20.22 29.91
CA HIS A 209 -25.26 19.35 30.74
C HIS A 209 -26.29 18.57 29.92
N GLU A 210 -26.92 19.23 28.92
CA GLU A 210 -27.85 18.56 28.01
C GLU A 210 -27.14 17.51 27.15
N ALA A 211 -25.92 17.81 26.64
CA ALA A 211 -25.12 16.90 25.90
C ALA A 211 -24.66 15.69 26.74
N GLN A 212 -24.22 15.92 28.00
CA GLN A 212 -23.87 14.88 28.94
C GLN A 212 -25.06 13.93 29.17
N ARG A 213 -26.24 14.47 29.50
CA ARG A 213 -27.47 13.66 29.69
C ARG A 213 -27.83 12.86 28.45
N MET A 214 -27.66 13.42 27.24
CA MET A 214 -27.92 12.73 25.98
C MET A 214 -27.00 11.53 25.80
N ILE A 215 -25.71 11.69 26.06
CA ILE A 215 -24.72 10.61 25.93
C ILE A 215 -24.86 9.57 27.06
N GLU A 216 -25.17 9.98 28.31
CA GLU A 216 -25.34 9.07 29.42
C GLU A 216 -26.57 8.19 29.32
N HIS A 217 -27.70 8.75 28.86
CA HIS A 217 -28.98 8.03 28.95
C HIS A 217 -29.58 7.66 27.59
N HIS A 218 -29.20 8.36 26.51
CA HIS A 218 -29.86 8.24 25.19
C HIS A 218 -28.82 8.00 24.06
N TYR A 219 -27.66 7.39 24.38
CA TYR A 219 -26.58 7.17 23.42
C TYR A 219 -27.03 6.38 22.18
N GLU A 220 -27.83 5.30 22.36
CA GLU A 220 -28.33 4.52 21.24
C GLU A 220 -29.25 5.30 20.30
N ASP A 221 -30.10 6.17 20.85
CA ASP A 221 -30.98 7.01 20.06
C ASP A 221 -30.17 8.11 19.34
N PHE A 222 -29.12 8.63 19.99
CA PHE A 222 -28.17 9.56 19.40
C PHE A 222 -27.43 8.94 18.19
N VAL A 223 -26.79 7.78 18.35
CA VAL A 223 -26.07 7.08 17.26
C VAL A 223 -27.02 6.74 16.10
N ASN A 224 -28.25 6.34 16.42
CA ASN A 224 -29.25 5.98 15.41
C ASN A 224 -29.99 7.18 14.81
N LYS A 225 -29.64 8.44 15.19
CA LYS A 225 -30.26 9.68 14.72
C LYS A 225 -31.80 9.66 14.85
N ARG A 226 -32.31 9.22 16.03
CA ARG A 226 -33.75 9.20 16.32
C ARG A 226 -34.20 10.54 16.90
N PHE A 227 -34.20 11.59 16.09
CA PHE A 227 -34.43 12.97 16.53
C PHE A 227 -35.73 13.17 17.31
N ASP A 228 -36.84 12.62 16.83
CA ASP A 228 -38.16 12.76 17.48
C ASP A 228 -38.15 12.21 18.90
N ARG A 229 -37.48 11.11 19.16
CA ARG A 229 -37.33 10.49 20.50
C ARG A 229 -36.42 11.30 21.40
N LEU A 230 -35.33 11.81 20.85
CA LEU A 230 -34.36 12.63 21.60
C LEU A 230 -35.02 13.95 22.04
N CYS A 231 -35.76 14.64 21.15
CA CYS A 231 -36.50 15.85 21.50
C CYS A 231 -37.49 15.58 22.63
N ALA A 232 -38.24 14.46 22.55
CA ALA A 232 -39.22 14.12 23.60
C ALA A 232 -38.55 13.74 24.93
N ALA A 233 -37.44 13.01 24.89
CA ALA A 233 -36.72 12.54 26.08
C ALA A 233 -35.94 13.65 26.83
N LEU A 234 -35.36 14.57 26.08
CA LEU A 234 -34.57 15.68 26.63
C LEU A 234 -35.47 16.92 26.90
N GLY A 235 -36.66 17.00 26.26
CA GLY A 235 -37.53 18.16 26.35
C GLY A 235 -37.01 19.39 25.63
N VAL A 236 -36.24 19.22 24.54
CA VAL A 236 -35.60 20.29 23.78
C VAL A 236 -36.24 20.45 22.40
N SER A 237 -36.12 21.66 21.82
CA SER A 237 -36.58 21.92 20.45
C SER A 237 -35.60 21.28 19.42
N GLU A 238 -36.05 21.12 18.17
CA GLU A 238 -35.22 20.63 17.08
C GLU A 238 -34.00 21.53 16.85
N GLU A 239 -34.15 22.86 16.94
CA GLU A 239 -33.05 23.80 16.82
C GLU A 239 -31.98 23.56 17.90
N ARG A 240 -32.43 23.39 19.15
CA ARG A 240 -31.52 23.11 20.28
C ARG A 240 -30.86 21.75 20.13
N LEU A 241 -31.55 20.74 19.59
CA LEU A 241 -30.97 19.44 19.28
C LEU A 241 -29.90 19.55 18.18
N SER A 242 -30.09 20.38 17.16
CA SER A 242 -29.07 20.65 16.13
C SER A 242 -27.79 21.28 16.72
N GLU A 243 -27.93 22.22 17.68
CA GLU A 243 -26.82 22.80 18.41
C GLU A 243 -26.03 21.71 19.19
N LEU A 244 -26.76 20.80 19.86
CA LEU A 244 -26.16 19.68 20.60
C LEU A 244 -25.39 18.74 19.68
N TYR A 245 -25.94 18.39 18.51
CA TYR A 245 -25.24 17.58 17.53
C TYR A 245 -23.99 18.27 16.98
N THR A 246 -24.07 19.56 16.68
CA THR A 246 -22.94 20.37 16.22
C THR A 246 -21.86 20.41 17.30
N PHE A 247 -22.24 20.64 18.56
CA PHE A 247 -21.31 20.63 19.69
C PHE A 247 -20.58 19.28 19.82
N ILE A 248 -21.32 18.16 19.81
CA ILE A 248 -20.69 16.82 19.92
C ILE A 248 -19.83 16.51 18.70
N SER A 249 -20.17 16.97 17.51
CA SER A 249 -19.36 16.78 16.32
C SER A 249 -18.00 17.48 16.36
N HIS A 250 -17.84 18.51 17.19
CA HIS A 250 -16.58 19.20 17.44
C HIS A 250 -15.68 18.48 18.45
N LEU A 251 -16.23 17.53 19.23
CA LEU A 251 -15.42 16.71 20.12
C LEU A 251 -14.59 15.70 19.33
N SER A 252 -13.41 15.35 19.83
CA SER A 252 -12.52 14.42 19.15
C SER A 252 -12.98 12.96 19.34
N PRO A 253 -13.34 12.23 18.29
CA PRO A 253 -13.66 10.80 18.42
C PRO A 253 -12.40 9.94 18.66
N LYS A 254 -11.21 10.46 18.36
CA LYS A 254 -9.92 9.79 18.53
C LYS A 254 -8.97 10.70 19.31
N PRO A 255 -8.92 10.60 20.64
CA PRO A 255 -8.13 11.50 21.46
C PRO A 255 -6.61 11.42 21.17
N ALA A 256 -6.10 10.28 20.75
CA ALA A 256 -4.68 10.11 20.41
C ALA A 256 -4.29 10.67 19.03
N ASN A 257 -5.24 11.16 18.25
CA ASN A 257 -4.95 11.70 16.91
C ASN A 257 -3.99 12.90 16.99
N GLY A 258 -2.85 12.79 16.31
CA GLY A 258 -1.79 13.80 16.32
C GLY A 258 -0.55 13.43 17.14
N TYR A 259 -0.60 12.36 17.93
CA TYR A 259 0.56 11.81 18.67
C TYR A 259 1.12 10.54 18.07
N GLY A 260 0.45 9.94 17.07
CA GLY A 260 0.91 8.75 16.37
C GLY A 260 2.13 9.08 15.51
N ASP A 261 2.99 8.10 15.33
CA ASP A 261 4.10 8.19 14.39
C ASP A 261 3.53 8.19 12.95
N ASP A 262 3.26 9.40 12.42
CA ASP A 262 2.87 9.62 11.01
C ASP A 262 3.92 9.07 10.02
N SER A 263 5.05 8.56 10.53
CA SER A 263 6.12 8.00 9.73
C SER A 263 5.67 6.73 8.99
N GLU A 264 4.85 5.87 9.62
CA GLU A 264 4.35 4.66 8.93
C GLU A 264 3.50 4.99 7.69
N GLY A 265 2.68 6.05 7.74
CA GLY A 265 1.91 6.52 6.58
C GLY A 265 2.76 7.19 5.51
N ARG A 266 3.86 7.83 5.90
CA ARG A 266 4.78 8.54 4.98
C ARG A 266 5.72 7.61 4.24
N PHE A 267 6.01 6.42 4.77
CA PHE A 267 6.93 5.45 4.18
C PHE A 267 6.28 4.41 3.27
N MET A 268 4.98 4.42 3.10
CA MET A 268 4.32 3.61 2.06
C MET A 268 4.53 4.22 0.67
N HIS A 269 5.79 4.42 0.27
CA HIS A 269 6.12 4.74 -1.10
C HIS A 269 5.93 3.47 -1.95
N ILE A 270 4.92 3.48 -2.79
CA ILE A 270 4.76 2.44 -3.81
C ILE A 270 5.71 2.79 -4.94
N THR A 271 6.80 2.05 -5.08
CA THR A 271 7.66 2.14 -6.27
C THR A 271 6.88 1.57 -7.45
N PRO A 272 6.63 2.36 -8.51
CA PRO A 272 5.92 1.86 -9.68
C PRO A 272 6.79 0.89 -10.46
N ASP A 273 6.18 -0.14 -11.05
CA ASP A 273 6.87 -1.06 -11.96
C ASP A 273 6.87 -0.54 -13.41
N PHE A 274 5.86 0.26 -13.77
CA PHE A 274 5.70 0.85 -15.09
C PHE A 274 5.51 2.36 -15.00
N ILE A 275 6.02 3.07 -15.99
CA ILE A 275 5.75 4.50 -16.21
C ILE A 275 5.09 4.63 -17.58
N VAL A 276 3.93 5.28 -17.61
CA VAL A 276 3.22 5.63 -18.84
C VAL A 276 3.14 7.13 -18.93
N THR A 277 3.77 7.69 -19.95
CA THR A 277 3.77 9.13 -20.24
C THR A 277 3.14 9.41 -21.59
N GLU A 278 2.44 10.53 -21.71
CA GLU A 278 1.91 11.01 -22.96
C GLU A 278 2.92 11.93 -23.65
N ARG A 279 3.23 11.64 -24.92
CA ARG A 279 4.00 12.55 -25.80
C ARG A 279 3.32 12.64 -27.16
N ASP A 280 2.94 13.84 -27.55
CA ASP A 280 2.33 14.12 -28.87
C ASP A 280 1.08 13.28 -29.19
N GLY A 281 0.30 12.88 -28.16
CA GLY A 281 -0.89 12.01 -28.29
C GLY A 281 -0.58 10.52 -28.41
N GLU A 282 0.69 10.14 -28.28
CA GLU A 282 1.13 8.75 -28.16
C GLU A 282 1.48 8.42 -26.71
N LEU A 283 1.12 7.22 -26.27
CA LEU A 283 1.40 6.72 -24.94
C LEU A 283 2.69 5.89 -24.96
N LEU A 284 3.72 6.37 -24.28
CA LEU A 284 5.00 5.70 -24.13
C LEU A 284 5.01 4.88 -22.84
N ILE A 285 5.37 3.61 -22.95
CA ILE A 285 5.43 2.66 -21.84
C ILE A 285 6.90 2.39 -21.54
N SER A 286 7.33 2.67 -20.31
CA SER A 286 8.67 2.35 -19.79
C SER A 286 8.55 1.40 -18.62
N LEU A 287 9.41 0.39 -18.54
CA LEU A 287 9.56 -0.48 -17.38
C LEU A 287 10.62 0.14 -16.45
N VAL A 288 10.28 0.29 -15.18
CA VAL A 288 11.21 0.82 -14.16
C VAL A 288 12.24 -0.25 -13.81
N GLY A 289 13.50 0.15 -13.67
CA GLY A 289 14.59 -0.78 -13.36
C GLY A 289 15.15 -1.58 -14.56
N GLU A 290 14.57 -1.44 -15.76
CA GLU A 290 15.10 -2.13 -16.96
C GLU A 290 16.53 -1.67 -17.31
N ARG A 291 16.83 -0.39 -17.08
CA ARG A 291 18.15 0.20 -17.35
C ARG A 291 19.16 0.00 -16.23
N ASP A 292 18.66 -0.28 -15.03
CA ASP A 292 19.48 -0.42 -13.83
C ASP A 292 19.97 -1.86 -13.65
N LEU A 293 19.34 -2.83 -14.36
CA LEU A 293 19.76 -4.23 -14.32
C LEU A 293 21.08 -4.40 -15.11
N PRO A 294 22.10 -5.02 -14.50
CA PRO A 294 23.35 -5.30 -15.20
C PRO A 294 23.08 -6.24 -16.39
N PRO A 295 23.58 -5.92 -17.60
CA PRO A 295 23.42 -6.79 -18.74
C PRO A 295 24.19 -8.11 -18.49
N LEU A 296 23.45 -9.22 -18.49
CA LEU A 296 23.99 -10.55 -18.20
C LEU A 296 24.44 -11.26 -19.46
N ARG A 297 25.61 -11.93 -19.38
CA ARG A 297 26.12 -12.78 -20.45
C ARG A 297 26.60 -14.12 -19.93
N LEU A 298 26.69 -15.12 -20.82
CA LEU A 298 27.35 -16.37 -20.53
C LEU A 298 28.86 -16.17 -20.58
N SER A 299 29.58 -16.67 -19.58
CA SER A 299 31.04 -16.62 -19.53
C SER A 299 31.66 -17.32 -20.75
N PRO A 300 32.43 -16.57 -21.58
CA PRO A 300 33.09 -17.15 -22.75
C PRO A 300 34.11 -18.21 -22.37
N THR A 301 34.73 -18.11 -21.18
CA THR A 301 35.66 -19.08 -20.64
C THR A 301 35.03 -20.44 -20.38
N TYR A 302 33.84 -20.45 -19.79
CA TYR A 302 33.05 -21.67 -19.53
C TYR A 302 32.53 -22.31 -20.82
N LEU A 303 32.15 -21.50 -21.80
CA LEU A 303 31.78 -22.01 -23.13
C LEU A 303 32.96 -22.67 -23.87
N ALA A 304 34.14 -22.03 -23.85
CA ALA A 304 35.36 -22.59 -24.45
C ALA A 304 35.78 -23.89 -23.77
N LEU A 305 35.73 -23.96 -22.43
CA LEU A 305 35.95 -25.18 -21.68
C LEU A 305 35.02 -26.32 -22.06
N LEU A 306 33.72 -25.98 -22.27
CA LEU A 306 32.72 -26.98 -22.65
C LEU A 306 32.96 -27.50 -24.07
N GLU A 307 33.46 -26.67 -25.01
CA GLU A 307 33.82 -27.05 -26.37
C GLU A 307 35.10 -27.92 -26.38
N GLN A 308 36.15 -27.50 -25.67
CA GLN A 308 37.41 -28.29 -25.55
C GLN A 308 37.15 -29.68 -24.98
N HIS A 309 36.33 -29.82 -23.99
CA HIS A 309 35.98 -31.11 -23.39
C HIS A 309 35.04 -31.97 -24.26
N LYS A 310 34.27 -31.37 -25.20
CA LYS A 310 33.52 -32.15 -26.21
C LYS A 310 34.43 -32.90 -27.17
N ASP A 311 35.57 -32.30 -27.52
CA ASP A 311 36.51 -32.87 -28.46
C ASP A 311 37.47 -33.89 -27.82
N GLN A 312 37.73 -33.75 -26.51
CA GLN A 312 38.52 -34.69 -25.75
C GLN A 312 37.67 -35.87 -25.28
N ARG A 313 37.70 -36.98 -26.05
CA ARG A 313 37.07 -38.27 -25.67
C ARG A 313 37.82 -39.03 -24.58
N ASP A 314 38.39 -38.38 -23.58
CA ASP A 314 38.99 -39.03 -22.45
C ASP A 314 37.94 -39.68 -21.55
N GLY A 315 37.93 -41.04 -21.55
CA GLY A 315 36.92 -41.85 -20.88
C GLY A 315 37.04 -41.92 -19.35
N SER A 316 37.74 -40.99 -18.69
CA SER A 316 37.88 -41.01 -17.25
C SER A 316 36.53 -40.62 -16.57
N ARG A 317 36.22 -41.28 -15.45
CA ARG A 317 35.00 -41.01 -14.68
C ARG A 317 34.93 -39.56 -14.20
N GLN A 318 36.07 -39.02 -13.77
CA GLN A 318 36.19 -37.63 -13.30
C GLN A 318 35.92 -36.60 -14.41
N SER A 319 36.41 -36.86 -15.64
CA SER A 319 36.14 -35.99 -16.79
C SER A 319 34.66 -35.96 -17.15
N ARG A 320 33.96 -37.08 -17.04
CA ARG A 320 32.51 -37.14 -17.31
C ARG A 320 31.71 -36.40 -16.24
N GLU A 321 32.07 -36.52 -14.97
CA GLU A 321 31.43 -35.82 -13.86
C GLU A 321 31.64 -34.30 -14.00
N ALA A 322 32.84 -33.83 -14.32
CA ALA A 322 33.17 -32.43 -14.58
C ALA A 322 32.37 -31.86 -15.78
N MET A 323 32.27 -32.62 -16.88
CA MET A 323 31.49 -32.25 -18.06
C MET A 323 30.01 -32.10 -17.73
N THR A 324 29.43 -33.00 -16.93
CA THR A 324 28.04 -32.95 -16.54
C THR A 324 27.80 -31.74 -15.68
N PHE A 325 28.71 -31.42 -14.77
CA PHE A 325 28.64 -30.22 -13.92
C PHE A 325 28.71 -28.93 -14.73
N LEU A 326 29.70 -28.78 -15.61
CA LEU A 326 29.87 -27.62 -16.48
C LEU A 326 28.62 -27.40 -17.36
N ARG A 327 28.14 -28.47 -17.99
CA ARG A 327 26.94 -28.42 -18.83
C ARG A 327 25.71 -27.93 -18.02
N HIS A 328 25.54 -28.48 -16.82
CA HIS A 328 24.43 -28.10 -15.96
C HIS A 328 24.49 -26.62 -15.55
N LYS A 329 25.68 -26.09 -15.22
CA LYS A 329 25.87 -24.68 -14.85
C LYS A 329 25.62 -23.73 -16.04
N VAL A 330 26.10 -24.08 -17.24
CA VAL A 330 25.85 -23.30 -18.46
C VAL A 330 24.35 -23.35 -18.85
N GLU A 331 23.70 -24.51 -18.72
CA GLU A 331 22.25 -24.63 -18.97
C GLU A 331 21.45 -23.83 -17.97
N GLN A 332 21.84 -23.80 -16.68
CA GLN A 332 21.19 -22.95 -15.66
C GLN A 332 21.36 -21.46 -15.97
N ALA A 333 22.58 -21.01 -16.31
CA ALA A 333 22.85 -19.62 -16.66
C ALA A 333 22.04 -19.18 -17.89
N ARG A 334 22.02 -20.01 -18.95
CA ARG A 334 21.22 -19.72 -20.15
C ARG A 334 19.73 -19.61 -19.81
N TRP A 335 19.22 -20.58 -19.07
CA TRP A 335 17.82 -20.57 -18.67
C TRP A 335 17.48 -19.32 -17.83
N PHE A 336 18.39 -18.88 -16.94
CA PHE A 336 18.18 -17.69 -16.10
C PHE A 336 18.11 -16.42 -16.95
N ILE A 337 19.01 -16.23 -17.92
CA ILE A 337 18.98 -15.11 -18.87
C ILE A 337 17.67 -15.13 -19.68
N ASP A 338 17.32 -16.30 -20.24
CA ASP A 338 16.08 -16.46 -21.02
C ASP A 338 14.84 -16.15 -20.17
N ALA A 339 14.83 -16.51 -18.87
CA ALA A 339 13.73 -16.23 -17.96
C ALA A 339 13.57 -14.72 -17.66
N ILE A 340 14.68 -13.97 -17.53
CA ILE A 340 14.64 -12.51 -17.37
C ILE A 340 14.06 -11.86 -18.62
N HIS A 341 14.56 -12.20 -19.81
CA HIS A 341 14.03 -11.64 -21.06
C HIS A 341 12.55 -11.99 -21.27
N GLN A 342 12.14 -13.21 -20.96
CA GLN A 342 10.75 -13.63 -21.05
C GLN A 342 9.86 -12.84 -20.05
N ARG A 343 10.39 -12.54 -18.84
CA ARG A 343 9.70 -11.70 -17.86
C ARG A 343 9.44 -10.30 -18.44
N GLU A 344 10.48 -9.65 -18.95
CA GLU A 344 10.39 -8.31 -19.52
C GLU A 344 9.40 -8.26 -20.70
N GLU A 345 9.49 -9.20 -21.61
CA GLU A 345 8.59 -9.31 -22.76
C GLU A 345 7.13 -9.52 -22.31
N THR A 346 6.91 -10.39 -21.31
CA THR A 346 5.58 -10.66 -20.75
C THR A 346 5.00 -9.42 -20.10
N LEU A 347 5.78 -8.72 -19.27
CA LEU A 347 5.36 -7.48 -18.61
C LEU A 347 5.04 -6.38 -19.62
N ARG A 348 5.91 -6.17 -20.62
CA ARG A 348 5.72 -5.16 -21.68
C ARG A 348 4.50 -5.45 -22.54
N LYS A 349 4.30 -6.70 -22.97
CA LYS A 349 3.11 -7.12 -23.73
C LYS A 349 1.82 -6.92 -22.93
N THR A 350 1.83 -7.29 -21.66
CA THR A 350 0.66 -7.15 -20.77
C THR A 350 0.31 -5.67 -20.60
N MET A 351 1.30 -4.82 -20.31
CA MET A 351 1.06 -3.40 -20.14
C MET A 351 0.60 -2.71 -21.42
N ALA A 352 1.19 -3.06 -22.58
CA ALA A 352 0.79 -2.54 -23.88
C ALA A 352 -0.69 -2.86 -24.18
N ALA A 353 -1.13 -4.09 -23.94
CA ALA A 353 -2.51 -4.49 -24.13
C ALA A 353 -3.48 -3.75 -23.19
N ILE A 354 -3.08 -3.52 -21.93
CA ILE A 354 -3.87 -2.73 -20.96
C ILE A 354 -4.00 -1.27 -21.44
N VAL A 355 -2.89 -0.65 -21.84
CA VAL A 355 -2.86 0.74 -22.31
C VAL A 355 -3.70 0.92 -23.57
N GLU A 356 -3.62 -0.02 -24.51
CA GLU A 356 -4.43 0.01 -25.74
C GLU A 356 -5.93 -0.10 -25.43
N HIS A 357 -6.32 -1.00 -24.53
CA HIS A 357 -7.72 -1.19 -24.14
C HIS A 357 -8.26 0.02 -23.36
N GLN A 358 -7.46 0.63 -22.48
CA GLN A 358 -7.81 1.74 -21.59
C GLN A 358 -7.28 3.10 -22.08
N ARG A 359 -7.02 3.23 -23.39
CA ARG A 359 -6.40 4.44 -23.95
C ARG A 359 -7.08 5.74 -23.54
N ALA A 360 -8.42 5.73 -23.46
CA ALA A 360 -9.18 6.90 -23.06
C ALA A 360 -8.81 7.36 -21.63
N PHE A 361 -8.70 6.45 -20.69
CA PHE A 361 -8.29 6.76 -19.31
C PHE A 361 -6.88 7.32 -19.25
N PHE A 362 -5.92 6.71 -19.96
CA PHE A 362 -4.52 7.16 -19.91
C PHE A 362 -4.32 8.55 -20.54
N LEU A 363 -5.22 8.99 -21.42
CA LEU A 363 -5.19 10.33 -22.00
C LEU A 363 -5.93 11.38 -21.17
N THR A 364 -7.04 11.01 -20.52
CA THR A 364 -7.90 11.99 -19.79
C THR A 364 -7.71 11.98 -18.29
N GLY A 365 -7.27 10.87 -17.71
CA GLY A 365 -7.21 10.66 -16.27
C GLY A 365 -8.57 10.44 -15.60
N GLU A 366 -9.66 10.48 -16.36
CA GLU A 366 -11.01 10.36 -15.82
C GLU A 366 -11.39 8.89 -15.57
N VAL A 367 -11.85 8.60 -14.35
CA VAL A 367 -12.32 7.25 -13.98
C VAL A 367 -13.55 6.83 -14.78
N SER A 368 -14.37 7.79 -15.19
CA SER A 368 -15.54 7.61 -16.08
C SER A 368 -15.17 7.08 -17.47
N ALA A 369 -13.96 7.38 -17.95
CA ALA A 369 -13.45 6.92 -19.24
C ALA A 369 -12.95 5.45 -19.23
N LEU A 370 -12.96 4.77 -18.06
CA LEU A 370 -12.54 3.38 -17.93
C LEU A 370 -13.53 2.43 -18.62
N ARG A 371 -13.01 1.67 -19.58
CA ARG A 371 -13.77 0.59 -20.22
C ARG A 371 -13.74 -0.68 -19.36
N PRO A 372 -14.86 -1.42 -19.28
CA PRO A 372 -14.85 -2.73 -18.62
C PRO A 372 -13.84 -3.65 -19.28
N MET A 373 -13.01 -4.31 -18.47
CA MET A 373 -11.94 -5.18 -18.95
C MET A 373 -11.80 -6.37 -18.00
N ILE A 374 -11.83 -7.57 -18.53
CA ILE A 374 -11.59 -8.79 -17.77
C ILE A 374 -10.23 -9.38 -18.11
N LEU A 375 -9.69 -10.22 -17.22
CA LEU A 375 -8.39 -10.86 -17.45
C LEU A 375 -8.33 -11.66 -18.75
N LYS A 376 -9.45 -12.22 -19.18
CA LYS A 376 -9.57 -12.98 -20.41
C LYS A 376 -9.33 -12.14 -21.66
N ASP A 377 -9.80 -10.90 -21.69
CA ASP A 377 -9.64 -10.00 -22.83
C ASP A 377 -8.15 -9.73 -23.10
N ILE A 378 -7.39 -9.48 -22.02
CA ILE A 378 -5.94 -9.27 -22.11
C ILE A 378 -5.21 -10.58 -22.44
N ALA A 379 -5.66 -11.72 -21.93
CA ALA A 379 -5.09 -13.01 -22.27
C ALA A 379 -5.26 -13.34 -23.76
N GLU A 380 -6.41 -13.05 -24.34
CA GLU A 380 -6.67 -13.23 -25.78
C GLU A 380 -5.84 -12.25 -26.64
N ALA A 381 -5.69 -11.00 -26.22
CA ALA A 381 -4.91 -9.98 -26.91
C ALA A 381 -3.40 -10.28 -26.90
N THR A 382 -2.87 -10.79 -25.78
CA THR A 382 -1.43 -11.05 -25.61
C THR A 382 -1.02 -12.47 -25.99
N GLY A 383 -1.96 -13.41 -26.07
CA GLY A 383 -1.69 -14.84 -26.24
C GLY A 383 -1.10 -15.51 -24.98
N LEU A 384 -1.19 -14.87 -23.82
CA LEU A 384 -0.69 -15.37 -22.55
C LEU A 384 -1.78 -16.08 -21.75
N ASP A 385 -1.38 -16.90 -20.78
CA ASP A 385 -2.33 -17.59 -19.90
C ASP A 385 -2.99 -16.61 -18.91
N ILE A 386 -4.29 -16.81 -18.64
CA ILE A 386 -5.06 -15.98 -17.70
C ILE A 386 -4.40 -15.96 -16.31
N SER A 387 -3.80 -17.09 -15.88
CA SER A 387 -3.09 -17.17 -14.61
C SER A 387 -1.88 -16.24 -14.55
N THR A 388 -1.15 -16.07 -15.66
CA THR A 388 -0.01 -15.16 -15.80
C THR A 388 -0.46 -13.70 -15.70
N ILE A 389 -1.49 -13.32 -16.46
CA ILE A 389 -2.08 -11.97 -16.40
C ILE A 389 -2.58 -11.65 -14.98
N SER A 390 -3.25 -12.60 -14.33
CA SER A 390 -3.73 -12.43 -12.95
C SER A 390 -2.61 -12.14 -11.96
N ARG A 391 -1.46 -12.83 -12.07
CA ARG A 391 -0.30 -12.61 -11.20
C ARG A 391 0.32 -11.23 -11.43
N VAL A 392 0.53 -10.85 -12.69
CA VAL A 392 1.03 -9.52 -13.05
C VAL A 392 0.09 -8.43 -12.56
N SER A 393 -1.22 -8.56 -12.80
CA SER A 393 -2.21 -7.54 -12.41
C SER A 393 -2.35 -7.33 -10.91
N ASN A 394 -2.11 -8.37 -10.10
CA ASN A 394 -2.23 -8.27 -8.64
C ASN A 394 -0.97 -7.74 -7.96
N SER A 395 0.21 -7.90 -8.58
CA SER A 395 1.51 -7.58 -7.96
C SER A 395 2.14 -6.28 -8.47
N LYS A 396 1.71 -5.77 -9.62
CA LYS A 396 2.37 -4.67 -10.31
C LYS A 396 1.58 -3.38 -10.30
N SER A 397 2.31 -2.25 -10.32
CA SER A 397 1.78 -0.89 -10.31
C SER A 397 2.30 -0.07 -11.49
N VAL A 398 1.51 0.93 -11.90
CA VAL A 398 1.84 1.85 -13.00
C VAL A 398 1.73 3.29 -12.50
N GLN A 399 2.71 4.08 -12.84
CA GLN A 399 2.70 5.53 -12.69
C GLN A 399 2.20 6.15 -13.99
N THR A 400 1.25 7.04 -13.85
CA THR A 400 0.70 7.87 -14.93
C THR A 400 0.88 9.34 -14.58
N ASP A 401 0.65 10.25 -15.50
CA ASP A 401 0.67 11.70 -15.23
C ASP A 401 -0.37 12.13 -14.17
N TYR A 402 -1.39 11.30 -13.94
CA TYR A 402 -2.50 11.55 -13.01
C TYR A 402 -2.31 10.88 -11.62
N GLY A 403 -1.35 9.96 -11.49
CA GLY A 403 -1.08 9.26 -10.23
C GLY A 403 -0.57 7.84 -10.40
N VAL A 404 -0.34 7.16 -9.28
CA VAL A 404 0.11 5.76 -9.23
C VAL A 404 -1.08 4.84 -9.00
N TYR A 405 -1.25 3.85 -9.88
CA TYR A 405 -2.35 2.88 -9.82
C TYR A 405 -1.81 1.45 -9.82
N MET A 406 -2.41 0.59 -9.00
CA MET A 406 -2.20 -0.85 -9.13
C MET A 406 -2.81 -1.34 -10.44
N LEU A 407 -2.18 -2.28 -11.17
CA LEU A 407 -2.76 -2.81 -12.42
C LEU A 407 -4.15 -3.43 -12.22
N LYS A 408 -4.40 -4.01 -11.04
CA LYS A 408 -5.72 -4.51 -10.67
C LYS A 408 -6.83 -3.45 -10.77
N PHE A 409 -6.47 -2.17 -10.67
CA PHE A 409 -7.40 -1.05 -10.80
C PHE A 409 -8.13 -1.04 -12.13
N PHE A 410 -7.50 -1.45 -13.22
CA PHE A 410 -8.05 -1.43 -14.59
C PHE A 410 -8.99 -2.61 -14.88
N PHE A 411 -8.97 -3.64 -14.04
CA PHE A 411 -9.80 -4.82 -14.21
C PHE A 411 -11.10 -4.68 -13.41
N GLY A 412 -12.22 -4.84 -14.07
CA GLY A 412 -13.54 -4.77 -13.47
C GLY A 412 -14.59 -5.41 -14.34
N GLU A 413 -15.59 -6.02 -13.71
CA GLU A 413 -16.75 -6.57 -14.41
C GLU A 413 -17.59 -5.43 -15.00
N GLY A 414 -18.05 -5.60 -16.21
CA GLY A 414 -19.02 -4.73 -16.85
C GLY A 414 -20.45 -5.10 -16.48
N ILE A 415 -21.31 -4.08 -16.39
CA ILE A 415 -22.76 -4.23 -16.28
C ILE A 415 -23.33 -3.76 -17.62
N LEU A 416 -24.28 -4.50 -18.19
CA LEU A 416 -24.95 -4.09 -19.40
C LEU A 416 -25.88 -2.90 -19.09
N ASN A 417 -25.68 -1.81 -19.81
CA ASN A 417 -26.55 -0.63 -19.78
C ASN A 417 -27.88 -0.95 -20.46
N GLY A 418 -28.89 -0.12 -20.26
CA GLY A 418 -30.17 -0.23 -20.96
C GLY A 418 -30.08 -0.21 -22.48
N GLU A 419 -28.99 0.31 -23.04
CA GLU A 419 -28.68 0.38 -24.46
C GLU A 419 -27.85 -0.85 -24.96
N GLY A 420 -27.50 -1.79 -24.06
CA GLY A 420 -26.73 -2.99 -24.38
C GLY A 420 -25.22 -2.78 -24.39
N GLU A 421 -24.73 -1.62 -24.00
CA GLU A 421 -23.32 -1.33 -23.82
C GLU A 421 -22.82 -1.83 -22.45
N SER A 422 -21.59 -2.30 -22.41
CA SER A 422 -20.94 -2.74 -21.18
C SER A 422 -20.33 -1.53 -20.45
N VAL A 423 -20.88 -1.21 -19.29
CA VAL A 423 -20.44 -0.08 -18.43
C VAL A 423 -19.68 -0.60 -17.22
N SER A 424 -18.66 0.14 -16.79
CA SER A 424 -17.85 -0.23 -15.63
C SER A 424 -18.67 -0.16 -14.35
N THR A 425 -18.52 -1.14 -13.45
CA THR A 425 -19.12 -1.10 -12.10
C THR A 425 -18.65 0.10 -11.28
N ARG A 426 -17.55 0.74 -11.66
CA ARG A 426 -17.02 1.96 -11.02
C ARG A 426 -17.81 3.19 -11.41
N GLU A 427 -18.10 3.35 -12.67
CA GLU A 427 -18.94 4.44 -13.18
C GLU A 427 -20.30 4.44 -12.50
N VAL A 428 -20.88 3.26 -12.31
CA VAL A 428 -22.12 3.10 -11.58
C VAL A 428 -21.99 3.52 -10.10
N ARG A 429 -20.86 3.18 -9.46
CA ARG A 429 -20.59 3.60 -8.07
C ARG A 429 -20.37 5.11 -7.96
N GLU A 430 -19.69 5.70 -8.92
CA GLU A 430 -19.48 7.15 -9.00
C GLU A 430 -20.81 7.88 -9.20
N ALA A 431 -21.63 7.44 -10.14
CA ALA A 431 -22.98 7.97 -10.34
C ALA A 431 -23.86 7.83 -9.06
N LEU A 432 -23.71 6.73 -8.30
CA LEU A 432 -24.38 6.55 -7.01
C LEU A 432 -23.86 7.55 -5.96
N ALA A 433 -22.55 7.76 -5.89
CA ALA A 433 -21.93 8.71 -4.99
C ALA A 433 -22.38 10.16 -5.29
N GLU A 434 -22.42 10.55 -6.57
CA GLU A 434 -22.95 11.85 -7.02
C GLU A 434 -24.41 12.06 -6.63
N LEU A 435 -25.27 11.05 -6.84
CA LEU A 435 -26.68 11.12 -6.46
C LEU A 435 -26.85 11.33 -4.96
N ILE A 436 -26.03 10.68 -4.15
CA ILE A 436 -26.08 10.82 -2.69
C ILE A 436 -25.47 12.17 -2.26
N ALA A 437 -24.41 12.64 -2.91
CA ALA A 437 -23.80 13.94 -2.63
C ALA A 437 -24.76 15.11 -2.95
N GLY A 438 -25.58 14.95 -3.99
CA GLY A 438 -26.59 15.94 -4.40
C GLY A 438 -27.96 15.78 -3.74
N GLU A 439 -28.16 14.84 -2.81
CA GLU A 439 -29.45 14.63 -2.14
C GLU A 439 -29.81 15.74 -1.12
N ASP A 440 -31.11 15.98 -0.90
CA ASP A 440 -31.56 16.79 0.22
C ASP A 440 -31.30 16.03 1.53
N LYS A 441 -30.42 16.57 2.36
CA LYS A 441 -30.02 15.96 3.65
C LYS A 441 -31.16 15.90 4.67
N ARG A 442 -32.22 16.72 4.50
CA ARG A 442 -33.43 16.63 5.33
C ARG A 442 -34.33 15.46 4.94
N GLN A 443 -34.32 15.08 3.66
CA GLN A 443 -35.06 13.93 3.11
C GLN A 443 -34.18 13.05 2.26
N PRO A 444 -33.25 12.32 2.85
CA PRO A 444 -32.31 11.52 2.12
C PRO A 444 -32.99 10.38 1.35
N LEU A 445 -32.48 10.11 0.15
CA LEU A 445 -33.02 9.12 -0.79
C LEU A 445 -32.91 7.70 -0.24
N SER A 446 -33.98 6.95 -0.29
CA SER A 446 -33.94 5.51 0.04
C SER A 446 -33.24 4.70 -1.05
N ASP A 447 -32.72 3.49 -0.71
CA ASP A 447 -32.08 2.61 -1.69
C ASP A 447 -33.01 2.25 -2.88
N GLU A 448 -34.33 2.32 -2.67
CA GLU A 448 -35.33 2.10 -3.73
C GLU A 448 -35.43 3.30 -4.68
N GLN A 449 -35.45 4.52 -4.13
CA GLN A 449 -35.42 5.75 -4.95
C GLN A 449 -34.09 5.88 -5.70
N LEU A 450 -32.96 5.56 -5.07
CA LEU A 450 -31.66 5.53 -5.74
C LEU A 450 -31.65 4.52 -6.89
N THR A 451 -32.29 3.36 -6.73
CA THR A 451 -32.44 2.37 -7.80
C THR A 451 -33.21 2.94 -9.00
N GLN A 452 -34.32 3.67 -8.74
CA GLN A 452 -35.11 4.29 -9.80
C GLN A 452 -34.35 5.41 -10.51
N LEU A 453 -33.62 6.25 -9.77
CA LEU A 453 -32.81 7.33 -10.36
C LEU A 453 -31.63 6.79 -11.18
N LEU A 454 -30.96 5.72 -10.72
CA LEU A 454 -29.93 5.04 -11.48
C LEU A 454 -30.48 4.40 -12.76
N ALA A 455 -31.66 3.77 -12.68
CA ALA A 455 -32.33 3.22 -13.85
C ALA A 455 -32.69 4.32 -14.87
N ALA A 456 -33.14 5.51 -14.40
CA ALA A 456 -33.41 6.66 -15.26
C ALA A 456 -32.15 7.25 -15.93
N ARG A 457 -30.96 7.09 -15.30
CA ARG A 457 -29.66 7.44 -15.88
C ARG A 457 -29.09 6.35 -16.80
N GLY A 458 -29.83 5.25 -17.01
CA GLY A 458 -29.42 4.17 -17.89
C GLY A 458 -28.75 2.98 -17.20
N TYR A 459 -28.68 2.94 -15.86
CA TYR A 459 -28.08 1.85 -15.10
C TYR A 459 -29.14 0.96 -14.43
N PRO A 460 -29.67 -0.07 -15.10
CA PRO A 460 -30.71 -0.95 -14.55
C PRO A 460 -30.12 -1.92 -13.51
N ILE A 461 -30.06 -1.49 -12.25
CA ILE A 461 -29.43 -2.26 -11.17
C ILE A 461 -30.51 -2.63 -10.14
N ALA A 462 -30.37 -3.82 -9.54
CA ALA A 462 -31.26 -4.26 -8.47
C ALA A 462 -30.96 -3.51 -7.15
N ARG A 463 -32.00 -3.25 -6.33
CA ARG A 463 -31.90 -2.61 -5.01
C ARG A 463 -30.83 -3.22 -4.10
N ARG A 464 -30.67 -4.57 -4.13
CA ARG A 464 -29.62 -5.25 -3.33
C ARG A 464 -28.22 -4.88 -3.78
N THR A 465 -28.01 -4.68 -5.08
CA THR A 465 -26.73 -4.26 -5.65
C THR A 465 -26.41 -2.82 -5.28
N VAL A 466 -27.44 -1.93 -5.31
CA VAL A 466 -27.30 -0.53 -4.85
C VAL A 466 -26.90 -0.48 -3.39
N ALA A 467 -27.54 -1.27 -2.52
CA ALA A 467 -27.17 -1.36 -1.11
C ALA A 467 -25.72 -1.84 -0.92
N LYS A 468 -25.29 -2.88 -1.67
CA LYS A 468 -23.92 -3.37 -1.66
C LYS A 468 -22.92 -2.31 -2.09
N TYR A 469 -23.20 -1.56 -3.16
CA TYR A 469 -22.31 -0.50 -3.65
C TYR A 469 -22.23 0.67 -2.70
N ARG A 470 -23.36 1.06 -2.08
CA ARG A 470 -23.41 2.08 -1.03
C ARG A 470 -22.52 1.68 0.17
N GLU A 471 -22.62 0.43 0.62
CA GLU A 471 -21.77 -0.10 1.70
C GLU A 471 -20.28 -0.13 1.32
N GLN A 472 -19.94 -0.51 0.09
CA GLN A 472 -18.57 -0.45 -0.42
C GLN A 472 -18.01 0.97 -0.46
N LEU A 473 -18.84 1.95 -0.74
CA LEU A 473 -18.50 3.38 -0.68
C LEU A 473 -18.50 3.93 0.75
N ARG A 474 -18.79 3.10 1.78
CA ARG A 474 -18.91 3.49 3.19
C ARG A 474 -19.98 4.56 3.44
N LEU A 475 -20.98 4.65 2.57
CA LEU A 475 -22.10 5.56 2.71
C LEU A 475 -23.18 4.93 3.58
N PRO A 476 -23.64 5.60 4.66
CA PRO A 476 -24.65 5.05 5.56
C PRO A 476 -26.04 4.97 4.91
N VAL A 477 -26.96 4.24 5.56
CA VAL A 477 -28.36 4.15 5.12
C VAL A 477 -29.06 5.51 5.21
N ALA A 478 -30.11 5.73 4.42
CA ALA A 478 -30.85 7.00 4.34
C ALA A 478 -31.16 7.61 5.72
N ARG A 479 -31.62 6.80 6.69
CA ARG A 479 -31.91 7.26 8.04
C ARG A 479 -30.72 7.92 8.74
N LEU A 480 -29.51 7.38 8.56
CA LEU A 480 -28.29 7.89 9.19
C LEU A 480 -27.69 9.08 8.43
N ARG A 481 -28.12 9.33 7.19
CA ARG A 481 -27.72 10.51 6.41
C ARG A 481 -28.59 11.72 6.68
N ARG A 482 -29.74 11.52 7.37
CA ARG A 482 -30.64 12.64 7.72
C ARG A 482 -29.93 13.65 8.63
N GLU A 483 -30.01 14.92 8.27
CA GLU A 483 -29.57 16.07 9.07
C GLU A 483 -30.78 16.91 9.49
N LEU A 484 -30.67 17.63 10.60
CA LEU A 484 -31.71 18.48 11.16
C LEU A 484 -31.79 19.82 10.43
#